data_3c654527988036bb50d991d24161d113
#
_entry.id   3c654527988036bb50d991d24161d113
#
_cell.length_a   1.000
_cell.length_b   1.000
_cell.length_c   1.000
_cell.angle_alpha   90.00
_cell.angle_beta   90.00
_cell.angle_gamma   90.00
#
_symmetry.space_group_name_H-M   'P 1'
#
loop_
_entity.id
_entity.type
_entity.pdbx_description
1 polymer ?
#
loop_
_entity_poly.entity_id
_entity_poly.type
_entity_poly.pdbx_seq_one_letter_code
_entity_poly.pdbx_strand_id
1 'polypeptide(L)'
;MTQRIDLRTLLGNGEGTSVDRLALFAWLNLGIVESLTKGILKPEEAVRIFFHGDNCLFVRTEFGEETAEEIMSRGVQLNDIFEALTPERAEHEFQKELGVMQSLSLSILQSERIAA
;
A
#
# COMPACT_ATOMS: atom_id res chain seq x y z
N MET A 1 -7.31 -21.19 -2.27
CA MET A 1 -7.92 -20.11 -3.04
C MET A 1 -7.44 -18.78 -2.50
N THR A 2 -6.84 -17.98 -3.33
CA THR A 2 -6.25 -16.72 -2.86
C THR A 2 -7.28 -15.63 -2.98
N GLN A 3 -7.66 -15.04 -1.87
CA GLN A 3 -8.51 -13.87 -1.88
C GLN A 3 -7.66 -12.65 -2.13
N ARG A 4 -8.14 -11.75 -2.93
CA ARG A 4 -7.48 -10.46 -3.11
C ARG A 4 -8.38 -9.37 -2.54
N ILE A 5 -7.74 -8.30 -2.11
CA ILE A 5 -8.43 -7.12 -1.62
C ILE A 5 -8.78 -6.26 -2.82
N ASP A 6 -10.04 -5.90 -2.95
CA ASP A 6 -10.52 -5.05 -4.02
C ASP A 6 -10.96 -3.72 -3.40
N LEU A 7 -10.16 -2.68 -3.61
CA LEU A 7 -10.41 -1.37 -3.03
C LEU A 7 -11.70 -0.75 -3.54
N ARG A 8 -12.07 -1.01 -4.80
CA ARG A 8 -13.32 -0.50 -5.35
C ARG A 8 -14.51 -1.07 -4.58
N THR A 9 -14.46 -2.36 -4.27
CA THR A 9 -15.53 -3.00 -3.50
C THR A 9 -15.60 -2.46 -2.07
N LEU A 10 -14.43 -2.27 -1.45
CA LEU A 10 -14.37 -1.84 -0.06
C LEU A 10 -14.66 -0.35 0.13
N LEU A 11 -14.20 0.50 -0.80
CA LEU A 11 -14.18 1.94 -0.60
C LEU A 11 -14.96 2.71 -1.68
N GLY A 12 -15.36 2.06 -2.76
CA GLY A 12 -15.67 2.73 -4.00
C GLY A 12 -17.09 3.23 -4.23
N ASN A 13 -18.01 3.08 -3.30
CA ASN A 13 -19.42 3.33 -3.59
C ASN A 13 -19.91 4.73 -3.22
N GLY A 14 -19.03 5.67 -3.08
CA GLY A 14 -19.43 7.04 -2.84
C GLY A 14 -20.00 7.32 -1.47
N GLU A 15 -20.08 6.34 -0.59
CA GLU A 15 -20.47 6.54 0.78
C GLU A 15 -19.26 7.04 1.56
N GLY A 16 -19.42 8.13 2.25
CA GLY A 16 -18.33 8.78 2.94
C GLY A 16 -17.59 9.76 2.05
N THR A 17 -16.73 10.55 2.65
CA THR A 17 -15.95 11.56 1.94
C THR A 17 -14.69 10.95 1.34
N SER A 18 -14.08 11.65 0.38
CA SER A 18 -12.77 11.26 -0.17
C SER A 18 -11.72 11.16 0.93
N VAL A 19 -11.82 12.03 1.92
CA VAL A 19 -10.93 12.05 3.09
C VAL A 19 -11.03 10.75 3.87
N ASP A 20 -12.26 10.31 4.15
CA ASP A 20 -12.49 9.07 4.90
C ASP A 20 -11.96 7.85 4.14
N ARG A 21 -12.19 7.82 2.83
CA ARG A 21 -11.74 6.72 1.99
C ARG A 21 -10.22 6.67 1.91
N LEU A 22 -9.58 7.84 1.82
CA LEU A 22 -8.12 7.92 1.79
C LEU A 22 -7.51 7.45 3.11
N ALA A 23 -8.13 7.82 4.24
CA ALA A 23 -7.68 7.36 5.56
C ALA A 23 -7.82 5.84 5.67
N LEU A 24 -8.93 5.27 5.22
CA LEU A 24 -9.12 3.81 5.22
C LEU A 24 -8.07 3.11 4.36
N PHE A 25 -7.76 3.68 3.20
CA PHE A 25 -6.67 3.16 2.36
C PHE A 25 -5.35 3.13 3.12
N ALA A 26 -5.01 4.24 3.81
CA ALA A 26 -3.76 4.32 4.56
C ALA A 26 -3.70 3.29 5.69
N TRP A 27 -4.79 3.08 6.42
CA TRP A 27 -4.84 2.05 7.45
C TRP A 27 -4.69 0.65 6.88
N LEU A 28 -5.36 0.36 5.75
CA LEU A 28 -5.20 -0.93 5.07
C LEU A 28 -3.75 -1.16 4.67
N ASN A 29 -3.13 -0.14 4.09
CA ASN A 29 -1.73 -0.24 3.68
C ASN A 29 -0.81 -0.46 4.88
N LEU A 30 -1.06 0.20 6.00
CA LEU A 30 -0.28 -0.03 7.22
C LEU A 30 -0.37 -1.49 7.68
N GLY A 31 -1.56 -2.09 7.58
CA GLY A 31 -1.73 -3.51 7.90
C GLY A 31 -0.94 -4.42 6.97
N ILE A 32 -0.94 -4.11 5.69
CA ILE A 32 -0.17 -4.86 4.70
C ILE A 32 1.33 -4.73 4.99
N VAL A 33 1.80 -3.51 5.23
CA VAL A 33 3.22 -3.24 5.53
C VAL A 33 3.65 -3.98 6.80
N GLU A 34 2.83 -3.93 7.84
CA GLU A 34 3.14 -4.64 9.09
C GLU A 34 3.21 -6.14 8.88
N SER A 35 2.28 -6.70 8.09
CA SER A 35 2.29 -8.12 7.75
C SER A 35 3.54 -8.52 6.98
N LEU A 36 4.01 -7.66 6.09
CA LEU A 36 5.26 -7.86 5.36
C LEU A 36 6.47 -7.79 6.29
N THR A 37 6.48 -6.81 7.20
CA THR A 37 7.57 -6.62 8.16
C THR A 37 7.72 -7.84 9.07
N LYS A 38 6.61 -8.43 9.48
CA LYS A 38 6.58 -9.60 10.37
C LYS A 38 6.74 -10.92 9.65
N GLY A 39 6.82 -10.92 8.33
CA GLY A 39 6.93 -12.16 7.56
C GLY A 39 5.66 -12.98 7.46
N ILE A 40 4.53 -12.42 7.88
CA ILE A 40 3.22 -13.08 7.76
C ILE A 40 2.80 -13.12 6.30
N LEU A 41 3.15 -12.09 5.55
CA LEU A 41 2.83 -11.94 4.14
C LEU A 41 4.13 -11.84 3.35
N LYS A 42 4.21 -12.55 2.23
CA LYS A 42 5.37 -12.47 1.34
C LYS A 42 5.18 -11.36 0.30
N PRO A 43 6.28 -10.77 -0.21
CA PRO A 43 6.16 -9.69 -1.20
C PRO A 43 5.31 -10.04 -2.42
N GLU A 44 5.49 -11.24 -2.98
CA GLU A 44 4.71 -11.70 -4.13
C GLU A 44 3.21 -11.81 -3.80
N GLU A 45 2.91 -12.23 -2.57
CA GLU A 45 1.52 -12.31 -2.12
C GLU A 45 0.92 -10.92 -1.97
N ALA A 46 1.69 -9.97 -1.44
CA ALA A 46 1.21 -8.61 -1.26
C ALA A 46 0.87 -7.96 -2.60
N VAL A 47 1.67 -8.20 -3.63
CA VAL A 47 1.39 -7.68 -4.97
C VAL A 47 0.10 -8.29 -5.51
N ARG A 48 -0.06 -9.60 -5.36
CA ARG A 48 -1.25 -10.29 -5.86
C ARG A 48 -2.51 -9.88 -5.09
N ILE A 49 -2.39 -9.73 -3.77
CA ILE A 49 -3.55 -9.47 -2.91
C ILE A 49 -3.93 -7.99 -2.90
N PHE A 50 -2.97 -7.09 -2.88
CA PHE A 50 -3.24 -5.68 -2.63
C PHE A 50 -2.67 -4.72 -3.70
N PHE A 51 -1.39 -4.87 -4.06
CA PHE A 51 -0.73 -3.95 -4.99
C PHE A 51 -0.89 -4.37 -6.46
N HIS A 52 -2.06 -4.84 -6.82
CA HIS A 52 -2.35 -5.25 -8.21
C HIS A 52 -2.92 -4.09 -9.01
N GLY A 53 -2.98 -4.28 -10.34
CA GLY A 53 -3.34 -3.23 -11.27
C GLY A 53 -4.69 -2.58 -11.02
N ASP A 54 -5.69 -3.36 -10.61
CA ASP A 54 -7.02 -2.82 -10.35
C ASP A 54 -7.01 -1.84 -9.19
N ASN A 55 -6.28 -2.16 -8.12
CA ASN A 55 -6.16 -1.26 -6.98
C ASN A 55 -5.31 -0.03 -7.32
N CYS A 56 -4.26 -0.21 -8.12
CA CYS A 56 -3.45 0.93 -8.56
C CYS A 56 -4.29 1.90 -9.38
N LEU A 57 -5.12 1.39 -10.27
CA LEU A 57 -6.01 2.22 -11.07
C LEU A 57 -7.05 2.93 -10.20
N PHE A 58 -7.63 2.20 -9.24
CA PHE A 58 -8.59 2.79 -8.30
C PHE A 58 -7.99 3.97 -7.55
N VAL A 59 -6.78 3.79 -6.99
CA VAL A 59 -6.10 4.84 -6.24
C VAL A 59 -5.85 6.06 -7.12
N ARG A 60 -5.40 5.84 -8.35
CA ARG A 60 -5.12 6.93 -9.27
C ARG A 60 -6.39 7.70 -9.65
N THR A 61 -7.47 7.00 -9.97
CA THR A 61 -8.68 7.63 -10.48
C THR A 61 -9.57 8.19 -9.38
N GLU A 62 -9.65 7.52 -8.24
CA GLU A 62 -10.56 7.93 -7.17
C GLU A 62 -9.96 8.93 -6.20
N PHE A 63 -8.67 8.80 -5.91
CA PHE A 63 -8.02 9.74 -4.98
C PHE A 63 -7.27 10.85 -5.71
N GLY A 64 -6.56 10.50 -6.79
CA GLY A 64 -5.72 11.46 -7.49
C GLY A 64 -4.73 12.14 -6.56
N GLU A 65 -4.24 11.40 -5.55
CA GLU A 65 -3.41 11.95 -4.49
C GLU A 65 -2.03 11.33 -4.59
N GLU A 66 -1.02 12.18 -4.72
CA GLU A 66 0.35 11.80 -5.06
C GLU A 66 0.96 10.81 -4.08
N THR A 67 0.76 11.02 -2.76
CA THR A 67 1.32 10.14 -1.74
C THR A 67 0.74 8.74 -1.83
N ALA A 68 -0.57 8.63 -2.05
CA ALA A 68 -1.23 7.33 -2.20
C ALA A 68 -0.75 6.61 -3.47
N GLU A 69 -0.57 7.34 -4.56
CA GLU A 69 -0.03 6.75 -5.80
C GLU A 69 1.40 6.27 -5.60
N GLU A 70 2.21 7.00 -4.85
CA GLU A 70 3.58 6.59 -4.56
C GLU A 70 3.61 5.31 -3.74
N ILE A 71 2.72 5.17 -2.75
CA ILE A 71 2.61 3.94 -1.95
C ILE A 71 2.35 2.75 -2.87
N MET A 72 1.40 2.87 -3.78
CA MET A 72 1.06 1.77 -4.69
C MET A 72 2.22 1.44 -5.63
N SER A 73 2.88 2.45 -6.16
CA SER A 73 4.03 2.27 -7.03
C SER A 73 5.17 1.51 -6.34
N ARG A 74 5.47 1.87 -5.10
CA ARG A 74 6.49 1.17 -4.32
C ARG A 74 6.08 -0.25 -3.99
N GLY A 75 4.80 -0.45 -3.66
CA GLY A 75 4.27 -1.77 -3.38
C GLY A 75 4.41 -2.73 -4.55
N VAL A 76 4.12 -2.26 -5.75
CA VAL A 76 4.25 -3.07 -6.97
C VAL A 76 5.67 -3.58 -7.16
N GLN A 77 6.67 -2.80 -6.75
CA GLN A 77 8.08 -3.12 -6.97
C GLN A 77 8.74 -3.95 -5.87
N LEU A 78 8.03 -4.22 -4.78
CA LEU A 78 8.63 -4.93 -3.63
C LEU A 78 9.25 -6.27 -3.99
N ASN A 79 8.57 -7.06 -4.80
CA ASN A 79 9.08 -8.37 -5.17
C ASN A 79 10.32 -8.28 -6.07
N ASP A 80 10.42 -7.23 -6.88
CA ASP A 80 11.55 -7.04 -7.80
C ASP A 80 12.87 -6.85 -7.04
N ILE A 81 12.82 -6.37 -5.81
CA ILE A 81 14.01 -6.19 -4.98
C ILE A 81 14.75 -7.51 -4.83
N PHE A 82 14.02 -8.60 -4.62
CA PHE A 82 14.60 -9.93 -4.39
C PHE A 82 15.12 -10.57 -5.67
N GLU A 83 14.62 -10.13 -6.81
CA GLU A 83 15.13 -10.61 -8.11
C GLU A 83 16.39 -9.86 -8.55
N ALA A 84 16.54 -8.61 -8.13
CA ALA A 84 17.60 -7.74 -8.61
C ALA A 84 18.85 -7.74 -7.72
N LEU A 85 18.73 -8.11 -6.44
CA LEU A 85 19.81 -7.96 -5.47
C LEU A 85 20.17 -9.30 -4.83
N THR A 86 21.38 -9.36 -4.26
CA THR A 86 21.78 -10.51 -3.44
C THR A 86 20.87 -10.62 -2.22
N PRO A 87 20.71 -11.82 -1.62
CA PRO A 87 19.78 -12.01 -0.51
C PRO A 87 19.96 -11.02 0.64
N GLU A 88 21.20 -10.75 1.04
CA GLU A 88 21.46 -9.83 2.15
C GLU A 88 21.07 -8.39 1.82
N ARG A 89 21.44 -7.94 0.61
CA ARG A 89 21.10 -6.59 0.17
C ARG A 89 19.62 -6.44 -0.08
N ALA A 90 18.99 -7.49 -0.63
CA ALA A 90 17.56 -7.49 -0.88
C ALA A 90 16.78 -7.32 0.40
N GLU A 91 17.14 -8.06 1.47
CA GLU A 91 16.46 -7.94 2.74
C GLU A 91 16.60 -6.54 3.33
N HIS A 92 17.80 -5.98 3.27
CA HIS A 92 18.04 -4.63 3.77
C HIS A 92 17.20 -3.59 3.00
N GLU A 93 17.21 -3.66 1.69
CA GLU A 93 16.42 -2.73 0.85
C GLU A 93 14.93 -2.92 1.03
N PHE A 94 14.49 -4.17 1.21
CA PHE A 94 13.09 -4.48 1.46
C PHE A 94 12.59 -3.83 2.74
N GLN A 95 13.33 -4.00 3.84
CA GLN A 95 12.95 -3.38 5.12
C GLN A 95 12.97 -1.87 5.04
N LYS A 96 13.95 -1.31 4.34
CA LYS A 96 14.03 0.13 4.12
C LYS A 96 12.80 0.64 3.35
N GLU A 97 12.41 -0.06 2.30
CA GLU A 97 11.27 0.30 1.48
C GLU A 97 9.97 0.24 2.28
N LEU A 98 9.82 -0.79 3.12
CA LEU A 98 8.66 -0.90 4.00
C LEU A 98 8.57 0.29 4.96
N GLY A 99 9.72 0.74 5.47
CA GLY A 99 9.78 1.92 6.34
C GLY A 99 9.31 3.18 5.62
N VAL A 100 9.68 3.35 4.36
CA VAL A 100 9.23 4.48 3.55
C VAL A 100 7.72 4.42 3.36
N MET A 101 7.18 3.25 3.00
CA MET A 101 5.75 3.08 2.79
C MET A 101 4.95 3.32 4.08
N GLN A 102 5.49 2.88 5.21
CA GLN A 102 4.89 3.17 6.51
C GLN A 102 4.81 4.67 6.76
N SER A 103 5.91 5.39 6.53
CA SER A 103 5.97 6.84 6.72
C SER A 103 4.98 7.57 5.82
N LEU A 104 4.86 7.14 4.57
CA LEU A 104 3.91 7.74 3.63
C LEU A 104 2.46 7.54 4.10
N SER A 105 2.14 6.34 4.59
CA SER A 105 0.80 6.05 5.11
C SER A 105 0.49 6.89 6.34
N LEU A 106 1.46 7.02 7.25
CA LEU A 106 1.30 7.85 8.44
C LEU A 106 1.12 9.32 8.08
N SER A 107 1.82 9.79 7.05
CA SER A 107 1.69 11.20 6.62
C SER A 107 0.28 11.48 6.09
N ILE A 108 -0.33 10.53 5.39
CA ILE A 108 -1.73 10.66 4.95
C ILE A 108 -2.64 10.82 6.18
N LEU A 109 -2.49 9.93 7.15
CA LEU A 109 -3.34 9.94 8.34
C LEU A 109 -3.17 11.22 9.16
N GLN A 110 -1.93 11.72 9.26
CA GLN A 110 -1.66 12.97 9.97
C GLN A 110 -2.28 14.16 9.27
N SER A 111 -2.18 14.22 7.95
CA SER A 111 -2.79 15.29 7.15
C SER A 111 -4.30 15.31 7.31
N GLU A 112 -4.94 14.14 7.26
CA GLU A 112 -6.39 14.05 7.39
C GLU A 112 -6.86 14.46 8.78
N ARG A 113 -6.08 14.15 9.82
CA ARG A 113 -6.41 14.56 11.19
C ARG A 113 -6.32 16.06 11.38
N ILE A 114 -5.31 16.68 10.76
CA ILE A 114 -5.14 18.13 10.84
C ILE A 114 -6.27 18.84 10.10
N ALA A 115 -6.71 18.28 8.98
CA ALA A 115 -7.80 18.84 8.19
C ALA A 115 -9.17 18.69 8.86
N ALA A 116 -9.30 17.69 9.72
CA ALA A 116 -10.53 17.49 10.48
C ALA A 116 -10.58 18.42 11.67
#